data_6482a31f62e34e3db87757d36916ac60
#
_entry.id   6482a31f62e34e3db87757d36916ac60
#
_cell.length_a   1.000
_cell.length_b   1.000
_cell.length_c   1.000
_cell.angle_alpha   90.00
_cell.angle_beta   90.00
_cell.angle_gamma   90.00
#
_symmetry.space_group_name_H-M   'P 1'
#
loop_
_entity.id
_entity.type
_entity.pdbx_description
1 polymer ?
#
loop_
_entity_poly.entity_id
_entity_poly.type
_entity_poly.pdbx_seq_one_letter_code
_entity_poly.pdbx_strand_id
1 'polypeptide(L)'
;MKTIVHEIPYSPASNLDEEIFTASSVFFDIETTGFSPAHTSLYLIGCAYHIEQMLYIKQFFAETPEEEKEVLEQFLLLLDGFDTIITFNGIGFDIPYLKAKCNTYECNEHFADFTYVDIFKSISEDHRSFSWYWQG
;
A
#
# COMPACT_ATOMS: atom_id res chain seq x y z
N MET A 1 9.29 4.09 16.38
CA MET A 1 8.25 4.12 15.34
C MET A 1 6.98 4.76 15.87
N LYS A 2 6.29 5.45 15.01
CA LYS A 2 5.05 6.14 15.35
C LYS A 2 3.90 5.57 14.52
N THR A 3 2.80 5.22 15.16
CA THR A 3 1.59 4.74 14.46
C THR A 3 0.49 5.78 14.60
N ILE A 4 -0.07 6.20 13.47
CA ILE A 4 -1.16 7.18 13.43
C ILE A 4 -2.37 6.50 12.81
N VAL A 5 -3.53 6.62 13.47
CA VAL A 5 -4.78 6.04 13.00
C VAL A 5 -5.85 7.11 12.92
N HIS A 6 -6.52 7.21 11.77
CA HIS A 6 -7.70 8.04 11.57
C HIS A 6 -8.90 7.14 11.28
N GLU A 7 -10.02 7.45 11.90
CA GLU A 7 -11.29 6.76 11.68
C GLU A 7 -12.28 7.74 11.05
N ILE A 8 -12.83 7.38 9.89
CA ILE A 8 -13.72 8.24 9.14
C ILE A 8 -14.97 7.44 8.76
N PRO A 9 -16.18 7.97 8.98
CA PRO A 9 -17.39 7.30 8.49
C PRO A 9 -17.29 7.10 6.97
N TYR A 10 -17.66 5.90 6.50
CA TYR A 10 -17.48 5.50 5.12
C TYR A 10 -18.74 4.83 4.59
N SER A 11 -19.15 5.23 3.39
CA SER A 11 -20.12 4.47 2.60
C SER A 11 -19.66 4.50 1.14
N PRO A 12 -19.85 3.39 0.40
CA PRO A 12 -19.43 3.34 -0.99
C PRO A 12 -20.14 4.41 -1.83
N ALA A 13 -19.37 5.14 -2.64
CA ALA A 13 -19.92 6.17 -3.52
C ALA A 13 -20.50 5.57 -4.81
N SER A 14 -20.14 4.33 -5.16
CA SER A 14 -20.58 3.66 -6.38
C SER A 14 -20.44 2.14 -6.24
N ASN A 15 -21.04 1.40 -7.18
CA ASN A 15 -20.87 -0.06 -7.25
C ASN A 15 -19.41 -0.44 -7.54
N LEU A 16 -18.67 0.40 -8.23
CA LEU A 16 -17.26 0.16 -8.49
C LEU A 16 -16.45 0.18 -7.20
N ASP A 17 -16.75 1.11 -6.29
CA ASP A 17 -16.12 1.14 -4.99
C ASP A 17 -16.40 -0.14 -4.20
N GLU A 18 -17.62 -0.66 -4.27
CA GLU A 18 -17.99 -1.90 -3.61
C GLU A 18 -17.26 -3.12 -4.19
N GLU A 19 -16.99 -3.12 -5.49
CA GLU A 19 -16.30 -4.22 -6.17
C GLU A 19 -14.80 -4.21 -5.93
N ILE A 20 -14.18 -3.03 -5.88
CA ILE A 20 -12.74 -2.88 -5.75
C ILE A 20 -12.31 -2.81 -4.28
N PHE A 21 -12.96 -1.94 -3.50
CA PHE A 21 -12.60 -1.71 -2.11
C PHE A 21 -13.55 -2.47 -1.19
N THR A 22 -13.32 -3.77 -1.09
CA THR A 22 -14.12 -4.67 -0.25
C THR A 22 -13.57 -4.72 1.18
N ALA A 23 -14.29 -5.38 2.07
CA ALA A 23 -13.84 -5.59 3.46
C ALA A 23 -12.56 -6.44 3.55
N SER A 24 -12.23 -7.19 2.48
CA SER A 24 -11.01 -8.01 2.41
C SER A 24 -9.87 -7.31 1.69
N SER A 25 -10.05 -6.06 1.30
CA SER A 25 -9.07 -5.28 0.53
C SER A 25 -8.37 -4.27 1.42
N VAL A 26 -7.09 -4.06 1.15
CA VAL A 26 -6.31 -2.98 1.76
C VAL A 26 -5.60 -2.20 0.67
N PHE A 27 -5.75 -0.88 0.69
CA PHE A 27 -4.94 0.03 -0.12
C PHE A 27 -3.69 0.40 0.68
N PHE A 28 -2.54 0.45 0.01
CA PHE A 28 -1.36 0.98 0.66
C PHE A 28 -0.49 1.78 -0.31
N ASP A 29 0.32 2.65 0.27
CA ASP A 29 1.33 3.45 -0.42
C ASP A 29 2.54 3.60 0.50
N ILE A 30 3.72 3.76 -0.08
CA ILE A 30 4.95 3.91 0.69
C ILE A 30 5.65 5.21 0.33
N GLU A 31 6.43 5.73 1.29
CA GLU A 31 7.34 6.86 1.08
C GLU A 31 8.75 6.43 1.45
N THR A 32 9.68 6.70 0.55
CA THR A 32 11.09 6.33 0.68
C THR A 32 11.98 7.52 0.36
N THR A 33 13.24 7.42 0.74
CA THR A 33 14.22 8.49 0.44
C THR A 33 14.78 8.41 -0.98
N GLY A 34 14.39 7.41 -1.76
CA GLY A 34 14.81 7.23 -3.15
C GLY A 34 14.37 5.89 -3.71
N PHE A 35 14.86 5.55 -4.89
CA PHE A 35 14.36 4.40 -5.65
C PHE A 35 15.09 3.08 -5.37
N SER A 36 16.37 3.13 -5.00
CA SER A 36 17.17 1.92 -4.77
C SER A 36 17.00 1.42 -3.33
N PRO A 37 16.40 0.23 -3.11
CA PRO A 37 16.21 -0.27 -1.75
C PRO A 37 17.52 -0.42 -0.96
N ALA A 38 18.61 -0.75 -1.65
CA ALA A 38 19.91 -0.95 -1.01
C ALA A 38 20.52 0.33 -0.46
N HIS A 39 20.15 1.49 -1.00
CA HIS A 39 20.78 2.77 -0.70
C HIS A 39 19.83 3.83 -0.14
N THR A 40 18.58 3.45 0.13
CA THR A 40 17.55 4.37 0.61
C THR A 40 16.83 3.79 1.80
N SER A 41 16.03 4.63 2.44
CA SER A 41 15.25 4.22 3.62
C SER A 41 13.76 4.34 3.35
N LEU A 42 13.03 3.35 3.82
CA LEU A 42 11.58 3.38 3.91
C LEU A 42 11.21 4.09 5.22
N TYR A 43 10.46 5.19 5.15
CA TYR A 43 10.10 5.91 6.36
C TYR A 43 8.60 5.99 6.63
N LEU A 44 7.76 5.65 5.66
CA LEU A 44 6.31 5.67 5.87
C LEU A 44 5.62 4.60 5.03
N ILE A 45 4.70 3.87 5.66
CA ILE A 45 3.72 3.06 4.96
C ILE A 45 2.34 3.54 5.40
N GLY A 46 1.54 4.00 4.45
CA GLY A 46 0.16 4.39 4.68
C GLY A 46 -0.78 3.32 4.16
N CYS A 47 -1.78 2.97 4.96
CA CYS A 47 -2.77 1.94 4.62
C CYS A 47 -4.18 2.51 4.77
N ALA A 48 -5.09 2.06 3.91
CA ALA A 48 -6.51 2.38 4.03
C ALA A 48 -7.33 1.11 3.83
N TYR A 49 -8.26 0.89 4.74
CA TYR A 49 -9.18 -0.25 4.70
C TYR A 49 -10.46 0.13 5.44
N HIS A 50 -11.55 -0.62 5.19
CA HIS A 50 -12.78 -0.36 5.91
C HIS A 50 -13.27 -1.61 6.63
N ILE A 51 -13.85 -1.38 7.79
CA ILE A 51 -14.56 -2.39 8.56
C ILE A 51 -15.97 -1.85 8.70
N GLU A 52 -16.94 -2.57 8.11
CA GLU A 52 -18.33 -2.13 8.05
C GLU A 52 -18.43 -0.73 7.43
N GLN A 53 -18.91 0.27 8.16
CA GLN A 53 -19.13 1.62 7.66
C GLN A 53 -18.08 2.61 8.18
N MET A 54 -16.92 2.10 8.60
CA MET A 54 -15.82 2.91 9.10
C MET A 54 -14.57 2.70 8.24
N LEU A 55 -14.03 3.79 7.72
CA LEU A 55 -12.74 3.80 7.02
C LEU A 55 -11.64 4.05 8.02
N TYR A 56 -10.61 3.22 7.96
CA TYR A 56 -9.40 3.38 8.76
C TYR A 56 -8.25 3.78 7.85
N ILE A 57 -7.58 4.86 8.20
CA ILE A 57 -6.32 5.27 7.57
C ILE A 57 -5.25 5.10 8.62
N LYS A 58 -4.33 4.17 8.37
CA LYS A 58 -3.29 3.82 9.34
C LYS A 58 -1.93 4.08 8.73
N GLN A 59 -1.09 4.80 9.45
CA GLN A 59 0.25 5.16 8.98
C GLN A 59 1.28 4.64 9.98
N PHE A 60 2.28 3.94 9.43
CA PHE A 60 3.46 3.50 10.18
C PHE A 60 4.62 4.38 9.76
N PHE A 61 5.13 5.14 10.70
CA PHE A 61 6.18 6.13 10.45
C PHE A 61 7.46 5.78 11.21
N ALA A 62 8.56 5.67 10.48
CA ALA A 62 9.90 5.50 11.06
C ALA A 62 10.48 6.89 11.30
N GLU A 63 10.73 7.23 12.55
CA GLU A 63 11.34 8.51 12.92
C GLU A 63 12.84 8.51 12.65
N THR A 64 13.44 7.31 12.61
CA THR A 64 14.85 7.11 12.28
C THR A 64 15.00 5.93 11.32
N PRO A 65 16.10 5.85 10.52
CA PRO A 65 16.31 4.70 9.63
C PRO A 65 16.36 3.35 10.36
N GLU A 66 16.77 3.34 11.63
CA GLU A 66 16.85 2.13 12.45
C GLU A 66 15.47 1.52 12.73
N GLU A 67 14.42 2.29 12.58
CA GLU A 67 13.04 1.85 12.80
C GLU A 67 12.40 1.22 11.57
N GLU A 68 13.12 1.14 10.47
CA GLU A 68 12.61 0.61 9.19
C GLU A 68 12.08 -0.82 9.33
N LYS A 69 12.82 -1.68 10.02
CA LYS A 69 12.41 -3.07 10.25
C LYS A 69 11.08 -3.15 11.00
N GLU A 70 10.92 -2.32 12.01
CA GLU A 70 9.68 -2.29 12.81
C GLU A 70 8.48 -1.87 11.97
N VAL A 71 8.65 -0.87 11.10
CA VAL A 71 7.61 -0.44 10.17
C VAL A 71 7.19 -1.59 9.26
N LEU A 72 8.16 -2.31 8.69
CA LEU A 72 7.90 -3.47 7.85
C LEU A 72 7.13 -4.56 8.60
N GLU A 73 7.56 -4.89 9.80
CA GLU A 73 6.94 -5.95 10.59
C GLU A 73 5.48 -5.60 10.93
N GLN A 74 5.22 -4.35 11.30
CA GLN A 74 3.86 -3.89 11.61
C GLN A 74 2.96 -3.92 10.37
N PHE A 75 3.49 -3.54 9.23
CA PHE A 75 2.76 -3.60 7.97
C PHE A 75 2.42 -5.04 7.58
N LEU A 76 3.38 -5.95 7.69
CA LEU A 76 3.15 -7.36 7.37
C LEU A 76 2.09 -7.98 8.28
N LEU A 77 2.08 -7.63 9.56
CA LEU A 77 1.03 -8.07 10.49
C LEU A 77 -0.35 -7.56 10.08
N LEU A 78 -0.42 -6.30 9.64
CA LEU A 78 -1.69 -5.73 9.18
C LEU A 78 -2.19 -6.48 7.95
N LEU A 79 -1.32 -6.84 7.02
CA LEU A 79 -1.70 -7.55 5.79
C LEU A 79 -2.32 -8.91 6.05
N ASP A 80 -2.05 -9.55 7.17
CA ASP A 80 -2.62 -10.87 7.51
C ASP A 80 -4.14 -10.86 7.58
N GLY A 81 -4.75 -9.70 7.74
CA GLY A 81 -6.22 -9.56 7.77
C GLY A 81 -6.89 -9.43 6.41
N PHE A 82 -6.12 -9.44 5.32
CA PHE A 82 -6.63 -9.13 3.98
C PHE A 82 -6.19 -10.16 2.95
N ASP A 83 -6.89 -10.23 1.83
CA ASP A 83 -6.54 -11.10 0.70
C ASP A 83 -6.27 -10.32 -0.59
N THR A 84 -6.62 -9.05 -0.63
CA THR A 84 -6.47 -8.21 -1.83
C THR A 84 -5.73 -6.93 -1.48
N ILE A 85 -4.74 -6.62 -2.30
CA ILE A 85 -3.96 -5.38 -2.18
C ILE A 85 -4.32 -4.46 -3.33
N ILE A 86 -4.67 -3.23 -3.00
CA ILE A 86 -4.93 -2.16 -3.97
C ILE A 86 -3.75 -1.20 -3.90
N THR A 87 -3.17 -0.89 -5.06
CA THR A 87 -2.04 0.02 -5.16
C THR A 87 -2.24 1.01 -6.30
N PHE A 88 -1.46 2.08 -6.28
CA PHE A 88 -1.28 2.96 -7.43
C PHE A 88 0.16 2.83 -7.91
N ASN A 89 0.36 2.10 -9.02
CA ASN A 89 1.68 1.77 -9.57
C ASN A 89 2.58 0.97 -8.61
N GLY A 90 1.98 0.33 -7.61
CA GLY A 90 2.75 -0.37 -6.57
C GLY A 90 3.36 -1.68 -7.04
N ILE A 91 2.79 -2.33 -8.05
CA ILE A 91 3.36 -3.55 -8.62
C ILE A 91 4.72 -3.27 -9.24
N GLY A 92 4.89 -2.09 -9.84
CA GLY A 92 6.15 -1.70 -10.47
C GLY A 92 7.20 -1.18 -9.51
N PHE A 93 6.80 -0.60 -8.38
CA PHE A 93 7.76 0.00 -7.44
C PHE A 93 7.59 -0.48 -6.01
N ASP A 94 6.42 -0.27 -5.40
CA ASP A 94 6.23 -0.50 -3.96
C ASP A 94 6.49 -1.95 -3.57
N ILE A 95 5.93 -2.90 -4.29
CA ILE A 95 6.07 -4.32 -3.97
C ILE A 95 7.52 -4.80 -4.16
N PRO A 96 8.21 -4.53 -5.27
CA PRO A 96 9.62 -4.91 -5.40
C PRO A 96 10.50 -4.26 -4.32
N TYR A 97 10.24 -3.00 -3.99
CA TYR A 97 10.98 -2.28 -2.94
C TYR A 97 10.80 -2.96 -1.58
N LEU A 98 9.54 -3.25 -1.21
CA LEU A 98 9.22 -3.90 0.06
C LEU A 98 9.79 -5.32 0.13
N LYS A 99 9.76 -6.08 -0.96
CA LYS A 99 10.36 -7.42 -1.03
C LYS A 99 11.86 -7.36 -0.74
N ALA A 100 12.55 -6.39 -1.35
CA ALA A 100 13.99 -6.23 -1.13
C ALA A 100 14.29 -5.88 0.33
N LYS A 101 13.49 -5.01 0.94
CA LYS A 101 13.65 -4.67 2.36
C LYS A 101 13.37 -5.86 3.26
N CYS A 102 12.31 -6.61 2.97
CA CYS A 102 12.00 -7.83 3.73
C CYS A 102 13.12 -8.85 3.65
N ASN A 103 13.75 -8.99 2.48
CA ASN A 103 14.89 -9.88 2.31
C ASN A 103 16.08 -9.42 3.17
N THR A 104 16.36 -8.12 3.20
CA THR A 104 17.44 -7.55 4.00
C THR A 104 17.27 -7.83 5.49
N TYR A 105 16.05 -7.70 6.00
CA TYR A 105 15.75 -7.89 7.42
C TYR A 105 15.29 -9.30 7.77
N GLU A 106 15.27 -10.20 6.79
CA GLU A 106 14.80 -11.58 6.97
C GLU A 106 13.36 -11.65 7.49
N CYS A 107 12.52 -10.72 7.06
CA CYS A 107 11.10 -10.74 7.37
C CYS A 107 10.37 -11.72 6.44
N ASN A 108 9.43 -12.47 6.99
CA ASN A 108 8.59 -13.37 6.20
C ASN A 108 7.46 -12.56 5.55
N GLU A 109 7.49 -12.47 4.21
CA GLU A 109 6.44 -11.82 3.45
C GLU A 109 5.68 -12.85 2.62
N HIS A 110 4.42 -12.53 2.32
CA HIS A 110 3.52 -13.40 1.54
C HIS A 110 2.87 -12.60 0.39
N PHE A 111 3.60 -11.66 -0.21
CA PHE A 111 3.07 -10.80 -1.26
C PHE A 111 2.54 -11.58 -2.47
N ALA A 112 3.11 -12.76 -2.75
CA ALA A 112 2.65 -13.58 -3.87
C ALA A 112 1.27 -14.20 -3.65
N ASP A 113 0.80 -14.26 -2.41
CA ASP A 113 -0.48 -14.89 -2.08
C ASP A 113 -1.68 -13.93 -2.22
N PHE A 114 -1.43 -12.65 -2.48
CA PHE A 114 -2.48 -11.66 -2.59
C PHE A 114 -3.01 -11.53 -4.02
N THR A 115 -4.28 -11.14 -4.13
CA THR A 115 -4.84 -10.62 -5.35
C THR A 115 -4.49 -9.15 -5.44
N TYR A 116 -4.09 -8.66 -6.61
CA TYR A 116 -3.65 -7.28 -6.80
C TYR A 116 -4.59 -6.51 -7.70
N VAL A 117 -4.91 -5.27 -7.29
CA VAL A 117 -5.58 -4.29 -8.13
C VAL A 117 -4.66 -3.08 -8.20
N ASP A 118 -4.10 -2.81 -9.39
CA ASP A 118 -3.26 -1.63 -9.61
C ASP A 118 -4.10 -0.58 -10.35
N ILE A 119 -4.47 0.45 -9.63
CA ILE A 119 -5.36 1.50 -10.15
C ILE A 119 -4.71 2.24 -11.32
N PHE A 120 -3.41 2.52 -11.22
CA PHE A 120 -2.67 3.20 -12.30
C PHE A 120 -2.72 2.38 -13.59
N LYS A 121 -2.49 1.08 -13.51
CA LYS A 121 -2.50 0.20 -14.67
C LYS A 121 -3.90 0.09 -15.28
N SER A 122 -4.92 -0.05 -14.44
CA SER A 122 -6.32 -0.11 -14.90
C SER A 122 -6.73 1.17 -15.60
N ILE A 123 -6.38 2.33 -15.04
CA ILE A 123 -6.66 3.64 -15.67
C ILE A 123 -5.94 3.77 -17.01
N SER A 124 -4.67 3.37 -17.07
CA SER A 124 -3.87 3.43 -18.31
C SER A 124 -4.46 2.56 -19.44
N GLU A 125 -4.96 1.36 -19.09
CA GLU A 125 -5.56 0.45 -20.04
C GLU A 125 -6.92 0.94 -20.53
N ASP A 126 -7.76 1.45 -19.62
CA ASP A 126 -9.12 1.87 -19.93
C ASP A 126 -9.20 3.25 -20.58
N HIS A 127 -8.21 4.11 -20.32
CA HIS A 127 -8.22 5.51 -20.73
C HIS A 127 -6.95 5.92 -21.47
N ARG A 128 -6.56 5.16 -22.47
CA ARG A 128 -5.38 5.46 -23.31
C ARG A 128 -5.44 6.84 -23.93
N SER A 129 -6.64 7.29 -24.27
CA SER A 129 -6.85 8.62 -24.85
C SER A 129 -6.48 9.75 -23.92
N PHE A 130 -6.41 9.49 -22.60
CA PHE A 130 -6.03 10.48 -21.60
C PHE A 130 -4.55 10.41 -21.23
N SER A 131 -3.78 9.48 -21.76
CA SER A 131 -2.37 9.32 -21.42
C SER A 131 -1.55 10.59 -21.65
N TRP A 132 -1.88 11.36 -22.66
CA TRP A 132 -1.19 12.60 -22.98
C TRP A 132 -1.46 13.73 -21.99
N TYR A 133 -2.54 13.67 -21.21
CA TYR A 133 -2.78 14.62 -20.13
C TYR A 133 -1.80 14.44 -18.97
N TRP A 134 -1.35 13.22 -18.77
CA TRP A 134 -0.45 12.89 -17.67
C TRP A 134 1.01 13.18 -17.98
N GLN A 135 1.33 13.34 -19.27
CA GLN A 135 2.68 13.65 -19.72
C GLN A 135 2.95 15.15 -19.82
N GLY A 136 1.90 15.94 -19.77
CA GLY A 136 2.03 17.38 -19.79
C GLY A 136 2.24 17.95 -18.41
#